data_952168a89fb0fbcbad0a49fefceb3ef6
#
_entry.id   952168a89fb0fbcbad0a49fefceb3ef6
#
_cell.length_a   1.000
_cell.length_b   1.000
_cell.length_c   1.000
_cell.angle_alpha   90.00
_cell.angle_beta   90.00
_cell.angle_gamma   90.00
#
_symmetry.space_group_name_H-M   'P 1'
#
loop_
_entity.id
_entity.type
_entity.pdbx_description
1 polymer ?
#
loop_
_entity_poly.entity_id
_entity_poly.type
_entity_poly.pdbx_seq_one_letter_code
_entity_poly.pdbx_strand_id
1 'polypeptide(L)'
;MDEYLKDNRNLAAKAKAEKYAKITAKTIICSDGASASSYGQNAFFYDAAEGLLASVILLISEYCEPEKRHIISVFKLIQDLLAPSPVKNRSLFQLLMDKLPPTHKAKWFAGAALNSADQAMASVLSTAMSRLNAFLDSEMEQILCFDSSLDTETFCKEKTAIFIVLPEEDNTKYFMVSLFLQQ
;
A
#
# COMPACT_ATOMS: atom_id res chain seq x y z
N MET A 1 4.33 5.58 11.70
CA MET A 1 5.55 6.15 11.10
C MET A 1 5.93 7.48 11.76
N ASP A 2 5.01 8.37 12.03
CA ASP A 2 5.28 9.71 12.60
C ASP A 2 6.05 9.69 13.92
N GLU A 3 5.71 8.78 14.82
CA GLU A 3 6.45 8.59 16.06
C GLU A 3 7.91 8.17 15.84
N TYR A 4 8.16 7.34 14.81
CA TYR A 4 9.51 6.96 14.42
C TYR A 4 10.26 8.12 13.74
N LEU A 5 9.60 8.92 12.93
CA LEU A 5 10.22 10.09 12.29
C LEU A 5 10.57 11.21 13.29
N LYS A 6 9.81 11.31 14.39
CA LYS A 6 10.12 12.24 15.50
C LYS A 6 11.28 11.73 16.37
N ASP A 7 11.34 10.42 16.58
CA ASP A 7 12.42 9.76 17.33
C ASP A 7 12.83 8.47 16.62
N ASN A 8 13.90 8.53 15.85
CA ASN A 8 14.43 7.39 15.08
C ASN A 8 14.97 6.23 15.94
N ARG A 9 15.00 6.37 17.27
CA ARG A 9 15.29 5.29 18.23
C ARG A 9 14.05 4.47 18.57
N ASN A 10 12.86 4.97 18.27
CA ASN A 10 11.61 4.27 18.52
C ASN A 10 11.40 3.12 17.49
N LEU A 11 12.17 2.06 17.66
CA LEU A 11 12.10 0.86 16.81
C LEU A 11 10.76 0.14 16.89
N ALA A 12 10.04 0.29 18.01
CA ALA A 12 8.71 -0.29 18.17
C ALA A 12 7.70 0.41 17.24
N ALA A 13 7.74 1.75 17.15
CA ALA A 13 6.91 2.49 16.20
C ALA A 13 7.23 2.15 14.75
N LYS A 14 8.52 1.97 14.42
CA LYS A 14 8.94 1.52 13.08
C LYS A 14 8.41 0.13 12.76
N ALA A 15 8.56 -0.84 13.65
CA ALA A 15 8.05 -2.20 13.47
C ALA A 15 6.52 -2.22 13.32
N LYS A 16 5.81 -1.37 14.06
CA LYS A 16 4.36 -1.18 13.92
C LYS A 16 4.00 -0.67 12.52
N ALA A 17 4.70 0.36 12.03
CA ALA A 17 4.49 0.89 10.68
C ALA A 17 4.76 -0.15 9.59
N GLU A 18 5.85 -0.91 9.68
CA GLU A 18 6.19 -2.01 8.77
C GLU A 18 5.10 -3.10 8.77
N LYS A 19 4.58 -3.44 9.95
CA LYS A 19 3.47 -4.42 10.10
C LYS A 19 2.20 -3.91 9.41
N TYR A 20 1.79 -2.66 9.65
CA TYR A 20 0.59 -2.11 9.04
C TYR A 20 0.73 -1.94 7.53
N ALA A 21 1.90 -1.56 7.01
CA ALA A 21 2.13 -1.53 5.57
C ALA A 21 1.86 -2.89 4.92
N LYS A 22 2.32 -3.98 5.53
CA LYS A 22 2.04 -5.35 5.06
C LYS A 22 0.56 -5.73 5.16
N ILE A 23 -0.09 -5.44 6.29
CA ILE A 23 -1.50 -5.75 6.48
C ILE A 23 -2.33 -5.03 5.42
N THR A 24 -2.13 -3.72 5.24
CA THR A 24 -2.82 -2.91 4.25
C THR A 24 -2.61 -3.45 2.84
N ALA A 25 -1.35 -3.73 2.46
CA ALA A 25 -1.04 -4.28 1.15
C ALA A 25 -1.74 -5.63 0.91
N LYS A 26 -1.70 -6.53 1.88
CA LYS A 26 -2.37 -7.84 1.79
C LYS A 26 -3.88 -7.68 1.64
N THR A 27 -4.52 -6.83 2.44
CA THR A 27 -5.97 -6.61 2.38
C THR A 27 -6.38 -6.04 1.02
N ILE A 28 -5.58 -5.14 0.44
CA ILE A 28 -5.84 -4.59 -0.90
C ILE A 28 -5.66 -5.66 -1.98
N ILE A 29 -4.57 -6.41 -1.95
CA ILE A 29 -4.29 -7.43 -2.97
C ILE A 29 -5.30 -8.57 -2.91
N CYS A 30 -5.74 -8.98 -1.71
CA CYS A 30 -6.70 -10.05 -1.48
C CYS A 30 -8.14 -9.52 -1.27
N SER A 31 -8.49 -8.37 -1.81
CA SER A 31 -9.79 -7.71 -1.60
C SER A 31 -10.99 -8.52 -2.09
N ASP A 32 -10.77 -9.49 -2.98
CA ASP A 32 -11.79 -10.44 -3.45
C ASP A 32 -12.05 -11.63 -2.49
N GLY A 33 -11.42 -11.62 -1.31
CA GLY A 33 -11.53 -12.70 -0.32
C GLY A 33 -10.77 -13.98 -0.71
N ALA A 34 -10.10 -13.98 -1.86
CA ALA A 34 -9.28 -15.11 -2.28
C ALA A 34 -7.95 -15.14 -1.52
N SER A 35 -7.48 -16.35 -1.17
CA SER A 35 -6.11 -16.53 -0.68
C SER A 35 -5.13 -16.59 -1.85
N ALA A 36 -3.86 -16.24 -1.61
CA ALA A 36 -2.83 -16.32 -2.65
C ALA A 36 -2.78 -17.71 -3.32
N SER A 37 -3.04 -18.77 -2.56
CA SER A 37 -3.12 -20.14 -3.08
C SER A 37 -4.26 -20.38 -4.07
N SER A 38 -5.32 -19.58 -4.06
CA SER A 38 -6.46 -19.73 -4.97
C SER A 38 -6.19 -19.14 -6.37
N TYR A 39 -5.12 -18.37 -6.54
CA TYR A 39 -4.74 -17.79 -7.83
C TYR A 39 -3.95 -18.76 -8.74
N GLY A 40 -3.69 -19.99 -8.28
CA GLY A 40 -3.05 -21.04 -9.09
C GLY A 40 -1.69 -20.59 -9.63
N GLN A 41 -1.49 -20.68 -10.95
CA GLN A 41 -0.23 -20.27 -11.60
C GLN A 41 0.09 -18.78 -11.49
N ASN A 42 -0.89 -17.95 -11.19
CA ASN A 42 -0.72 -16.50 -11.02
C ASN A 42 -0.34 -16.10 -9.58
N ALA A 43 -0.27 -17.02 -8.63
CA ALA A 43 0.02 -16.76 -7.22
C ALA A 43 1.28 -15.90 -7.06
N PHE A 44 2.33 -16.17 -7.84
CA PHE A 44 3.57 -15.38 -7.81
C PHE A 44 3.34 -13.88 -8.06
N PHE A 45 2.49 -13.52 -9.02
CA PHE A 45 2.24 -12.11 -9.33
C PHE A 45 1.52 -11.39 -8.21
N TYR A 46 0.60 -12.07 -7.53
CA TYR A 46 -0.12 -11.52 -6.37
C TYR A 46 0.80 -11.38 -5.15
N ASP A 47 1.61 -12.40 -4.84
CA ASP A 47 2.57 -12.34 -3.74
C ASP A 47 3.62 -11.23 -3.96
N ALA A 48 4.15 -11.14 -5.19
CA ALA A 48 5.10 -10.10 -5.55
C ALA A 48 4.47 -8.70 -5.55
N ALA A 49 3.19 -8.57 -5.96
CA ALA A 49 2.44 -7.32 -5.90
C ALA A 49 2.13 -6.90 -4.46
N GLU A 50 1.84 -7.84 -3.55
CA GLU A 50 1.68 -7.57 -2.12
C GLU A 50 2.98 -6.98 -1.54
N GLY A 51 4.12 -7.61 -1.81
CA GLY A 51 5.42 -7.13 -1.35
C GLY A 51 5.79 -5.76 -1.93
N LEU A 52 5.54 -5.55 -3.23
CA LEU A 52 5.75 -4.26 -3.90
C LEU A 52 4.86 -3.18 -3.29
N LEU A 53 3.57 -3.46 -3.11
CA LEU A 53 2.62 -2.50 -2.53
C LEU A 53 2.99 -2.14 -1.09
N ALA A 54 3.36 -3.12 -0.26
CA ALA A 54 3.86 -2.88 1.10
C ALA A 54 5.12 -1.99 1.10
N SER A 55 6.02 -2.22 0.15
CA SER A 55 7.21 -1.39 -0.04
C SER A 55 6.86 0.05 -0.37
N VAL A 56 5.94 0.27 -1.32
CA VAL A 56 5.52 1.62 -1.75
C VAL A 56 4.76 2.34 -0.63
N ILE A 57 3.86 1.66 0.09
CA ILE A 57 3.17 2.23 1.27
C ILE A 57 4.19 2.69 2.31
N LEU A 58 5.20 1.88 2.59
CA LEU A 58 6.25 2.23 3.53
C LEU A 58 7.04 3.47 3.08
N LEU A 59 7.40 3.55 1.78
CA LEU A 59 8.09 4.71 1.22
C LEU A 59 7.26 5.99 1.32
N ILE A 60 5.99 5.95 0.93
CA ILE A 60 5.09 7.10 1.04
C ILE A 60 4.96 7.55 2.49
N SER A 61 4.82 6.61 3.43
CA SER A 61 4.70 6.94 4.85
C SER A 61 5.98 7.50 5.47
N GLU A 62 7.16 7.17 4.91
CA GLU A 62 8.46 7.60 5.44
C GLU A 62 8.95 8.91 4.80
N TYR A 63 8.76 9.08 3.49
CA TYR A 63 9.38 10.16 2.72
C TYR A 63 8.43 11.27 2.28
N CYS A 64 7.11 11.05 2.31
CA CYS A 64 6.16 12.09 1.94
C CYS A 64 5.74 12.95 3.13
N GLU A 65 5.31 14.16 2.85
CA GLU A 65 4.67 15.04 3.82
C GLU A 65 3.34 14.44 4.30
N PRO A 66 2.88 14.76 5.53
CA PRO A 66 1.67 14.17 6.11
C PRO A 66 0.45 14.23 5.19
N GLU A 67 0.20 15.38 4.55
CA GLU A 67 -0.95 15.60 3.67
C GLU A 67 -0.90 14.73 2.38
N LYS A 68 0.26 14.16 2.07
CA LYS A 68 0.45 13.30 0.89
C LYS A 68 0.51 11.82 1.24
N ARG A 69 0.32 11.45 2.53
CA ARG A 69 0.38 10.06 2.99
C ARG A 69 -0.96 9.35 2.89
N HIS A 70 -1.47 9.21 1.68
CA HIS A 70 -2.74 8.56 1.39
C HIS A 70 -2.61 7.58 0.22
N ILE A 71 -3.62 6.72 0.05
CA ILE A 71 -3.57 5.63 -0.94
C ILE A 71 -3.45 6.13 -2.38
N ILE A 72 -3.98 7.30 -2.69
CA ILE A 72 -3.87 7.88 -4.03
C ILE A 72 -2.42 8.25 -4.36
N SER A 73 -1.61 8.66 -3.39
CA SER A 73 -0.18 8.87 -3.58
C SER A 73 0.57 7.56 -3.86
N VAL A 74 0.14 6.48 -3.23
CA VAL A 74 0.65 5.13 -3.53
C VAL A 74 0.34 4.75 -4.97
N PHE A 75 -0.91 4.96 -5.42
CA PHE A 75 -1.32 4.71 -6.79
C PHE A 75 -0.48 5.52 -7.80
N LYS A 76 -0.37 6.84 -7.58
CA LYS A 76 0.42 7.73 -8.46
C LYS A 76 1.87 7.28 -8.56
N LEU A 77 2.51 6.93 -7.43
CA LEU A 77 3.88 6.45 -7.44
C LEU A 77 4.02 5.15 -8.25
N ILE A 78 3.11 4.19 -8.08
CA ILE A 78 3.13 2.93 -8.87
C ILE A 78 2.92 3.24 -10.36
N GLN A 79 2.03 4.17 -10.72
CA GLN A 79 1.80 4.59 -12.09
C GLN A 79 3.06 5.22 -12.70
N ASP A 80 3.75 6.09 -11.96
CA ASP A 80 5.01 6.70 -12.41
C ASP A 80 6.10 5.65 -12.61
N LEU A 81 6.12 4.60 -11.78
CA LEU A 81 7.09 3.51 -11.89
C LEU A 81 6.87 2.60 -13.11
N LEU A 82 5.69 2.66 -13.74
CA LEU A 82 5.39 1.99 -15.02
C LEU A 82 5.92 2.76 -16.24
N ALA A 83 6.29 4.02 -16.09
CA ALA A 83 6.83 4.82 -17.19
C ALA A 83 8.16 4.25 -17.70
N PRO A 84 8.49 4.46 -18.99
CA PRO A 84 9.75 4.00 -19.56
C PRO A 84 10.96 4.52 -18.78
N SER A 85 11.87 3.63 -18.46
CA SER A 85 13.10 4.00 -17.76
C SER A 85 14.11 4.67 -18.71
N PRO A 86 14.83 5.70 -18.29
CA PRO A 86 15.91 6.30 -19.05
C PRO A 86 17.15 5.38 -19.11
N VAL A 87 17.22 4.35 -18.29
CA VAL A 87 18.34 3.41 -18.22
C VAL A 87 17.92 2.08 -18.84
N LYS A 88 18.66 1.66 -19.87
CA LYS A 88 18.42 0.39 -20.55
C LYS A 88 18.50 -0.79 -19.59
N ASN A 89 17.56 -1.73 -19.70
CA ASN A 89 17.45 -2.94 -18.89
C ASN A 89 17.29 -2.68 -17.37
N ARG A 90 16.73 -1.53 -16.97
CA ARG A 90 16.42 -1.24 -15.59
C ARG A 90 15.07 -0.52 -15.48
N SER A 91 14.19 -0.99 -14.61
CA SER A 91 12.92 -0.31 -14.33
C SER A 91 13.14 0.92 -13.45
N LEU A 92 12.22 1.89 -13.50
CA LEU A 92 12.22 3.04 -12.59
C LEU A 92 12.13 2.59 -11.12
N PHE A 93 11.42 1.50 -10.86
CA PHE A 93 11.34 0.92 -9.53
C PHE A 93 12.72 0.45 -9.02
N GLN A 94 13.49 -0.23 -9.85
CA GLN A 94 14.85 -0.63 -9.50
C GLN A 94 15.74 0.59 -9.22
N LEU A 95 15.65 1.63 -10.06
CA LEU A 95 16.41 2.87 -9.88
C LEU A 95 16.03 3.60 -8.58
N LEU A 96 14.74 3.60 -8.22
CA LEU A 96 14.27 4.16 -6.96
C LEU A 96 14.85 3.37 -5.77
N MET A 97 14.76 2.05 -5.81
CA MET A 97 15.26 1.18 -4.74
C MET A 97 16.77 1.29 -4.56
N ASP A 98 17.53 1.50 -5.63
CA ASP A 98 18.99 1.65 -5.53
C ASP A 98 19.42 2.89 -4.73
N LYS A 99 18.57 3.92 -4.68
CA LYS A 99 18.83 5.12 -3.86
C LYS A 99 18.70 4.87 -2.37
N LEU A 100 18.04 3.78 -1.96
CA LEU A 100 17.84 3.45 -0.56
C LEU A 100 19.03 2.67 0.02
N PRO A 101 19.30 2.75 1.32
CA PRO A 101 20.29 1.92 1.99
C PRO A 101 20.00 0.41 1.79
N PRO A 102 21.02 -0.45 1.73
CA PRO A 102 20.83 -1.90 1.56
C PRO A 102 19.96 -2.55 2.65
N THR A 103 19.98 -1.98 3.85
CA THR A 103 19.23 -2.46 5.02
C THR A 103 17.78 -1.96 5.06
N HIS A 104 17.37 -1.14 4.08
CA HIS A 104 16.04 -0.53 4.09
C HIS A 104 14.95 -1.59 3.88
N LYS A 105 13.93 -1.61 4.73
CA LYS A 105 12.87 -2.62 4.72
C LYS A 105 12.03 -2.61 3.43
N ALA A 106 11.86 -1.46 2.79
CA ALA A 106 11.16 -1.39 1.51
C ALA A 106 11.83 -2.27 0.44
N LYS A 107 13.18 -2.35 0.41
CA LYS A 107 13.90 -3.26 -0.49
C LYS A 107 13.58 -4.73 -0.20
N TRP A 108 13.50 -5.08 1.06
CA TRP A 108 13.23 -6.46 1.46
C TRP A 108 11.79 -6.88 1.12
N PHE A 109 10.82 -5.98 1.32
CA PHE A 109 9.43 -6.23 0.97
C PHE A 109 9.26 -6.43 -0.54
N ALA A 110 9.94 -5.60 -1.32
CA ALA A 110 9.89 -5.67 -2.78
C ALA A 110 10.80 -6.75 -3.39
N GLY A 111 11.46 -7.58 -2.58
CA GLY A 111 12.50 -8.50 -3.04
C GLY A 111 12.07 -9.43 -4.17
N ALA A 112 10.87 -10.00 -4.13
CA ALA A 112 10.34 -10.85 -5.18
C ALA A 112 10.15 -10.08 -6.51
N ALA A 113 9.59 -8.87 -6.43
CA ALA A 113 9.40 -8.00 -7.59
C ALA A 113 10.74 -7.54 -8.17
N LEU A 114 11.69 -7.10 -7.33
CA LEU A 114 13.00 -6.60 -7.75
C LEU A 114 13.87 -7.64 -8.46
N ASN A 115 13.73 -8.92 -8.09
CA ASN A 115 14.49 -10.02 -8.65
C ASN A 115 13.79 -10.69 -9.86
N SER A 116 12.64 -10.17 -10.29
CA SER A 116 11.94 -10.67 -11.46
C SER A 116 12.45 -10.04 -12.75
N ALA A 117 12.29 -10.73 -13.88
CA ALA A 117 12.57 -10.18 -15.20
C ALA A 117 11.66 -8.96 -15.50
N ASP A 118 12.10 -8.05 -16.37
CA ASP A 118 11.38 -6.79 -16.67
C ASP A 118 9.92 -7.01 -17.06
N GLN A 119 9.61 -8.04 -17.84
CA GLN A 119 8.24 -8.38 -18.23
C GLN A 119 7.41 -8.84 -17.04
N ALA A 120 7.99 -9.63 -16.14
CA ALA A 120 7.32 -10.08 -14.92
C ALA A 120 7.11 -8.90 -13.96
N MET A 121 8.07 -7.98 -13.86
CA MET A 121 7.94 -6.75 -13.08
C MET A 121 6.77 -5.90 -13.58
N ALA A 122 6.63 -5.71 -14.89
CA ALA A 122 5.51 -4.98 -15.47
C ALA A 122 4.17 -5.65 -15.11
N SER A 123 4.10 -6.99 -15.12
CA SER A 123 2.91 -7.73 -14.70
C SER A 123 2.60 -7.57 -13.21
N VAL A 124 3.62 -7.56 -12.36
CA VAL A 124 3.47 -7.31 -10.91
C VAL A 124 2.92 -5.90 -10.65
N LEU A 125 3.50 -4.88 -11.31
CA LEU A 125 3.02 -3.49 -11.22
C LEU A 125 1.57 -3.36 -11.71
N SER A 126 1.24 -3.99 -12.84
CA SER A 126 -0.12 -3.99 -13.40
C SER A 126 -1.12 -4.69 -12.46
N THR A 127 -0.71 -5.76 -11.77
CA THR A 127 -1.53 -6.44 -10.77
C THR A 127 -1.82 -5.51 -9.59
N ALA A 128 -0.80 -4.85 -9.05
CA ALA A 128 -0.98 -3.87 -7.97
C ALA A 128 -1.90 -2.71 -8.39
N MET A 129 -1.69 -2.15 -9.60
CA MET A 129 -2.55 -1.10 -10.17
C MET A 129 -4.00 -1.52 -10.30
N SER A 130 -4.25 -2.72 -10.80
CA SER A 130 -5.62 -3.26 -10.96
C SER A 130 -6.36 -3.30 -9.62
N ARG A 131 -5.66 -3.69 -8.54
CA ARG A 131 -6.27 -3.72 -7.20
C ARG A 131 -6.48 -2.33 -6.61
N LEU A 132 -5.61 -1.38 -6.93
CA LEU A 132 -5.74 0.00 -6.49
C LEU A 132 -6.83 0.78 -7.23
N ASN A 133 -7.30 0.32 -8.40
CA ASN A 133 -8.38 0.97 -9.14
C ASN A 133 -9.67 1.13 -8.31
N ALA A 134 -9.91 0.25 -7.34
CA ALA A 134 -11.07 0.37 -6.44
C ALA A 134 -11.09 1.66 -5.60
N PHE A 135 -9.96 2.37 -5.49
CA PHE A 135 -9.83 3.64 -4.76
C PHE A 135 -9.94 4.88 -5.65
N LEU A 136 -10.10 4.71 -6.98
CA LEU A 136 -9.98 5.80 -7.97
C LEU A 136 -11.32 6.40 -8.39
N ASP A 137 -12.32 6.38 -7.54
CA ASP A 137 -13.51 7.20 -7.76
C ASP A 137 -13.45 8.50 -6.95
N SER A 138 -14.08 9.55 -7.47
CA SER A 138 -14.03 10.89 -6.87
C SER A 138 -14.60 10.94 -5.45
N GLU A 139 -15.54 10.07 -5.10
CA GLU A 139 -16.10 9.99 -3.76
C GLU A 139 -15.10 9.37 -2.79
N MET A 140 -14.45 8.26 -3.21
CA MET A 140 -13.41 7.63 -2.42
C MET A 140 -12.19 8.51 -2.25
N GLU A 141 -11.78 9.24 -3.30
CA GLU A 141 -10.69 10.20 -3.20
C GLU A 141 -10.98 11.29 -2.16
N GLN A 142 -12.20 11.82 -2.11
CA GLN A 142 -12.60 12.80 -1.10
C GLN A 142 -12.53 12.25 0.32
N ILE A 143 -12.92 10.99 0.52
CA ILE A 143 -12.88 10.36 1.84
C ILE A 143 -11.44 10.06 2.28
N LEU A 144 -10.60 9.58 1.34
CA LEU A 144 -9.28 9.01 1.66
C LEU A 144 -8.12 10.02 1.62
N CYS A 145 -8.31 11.18 0.96
CA CYS A 145 -7.26 12.19 0.82
C CYS A 145 -7.33 13.31 1.85
N PHE A 146 -8.42 13.38 2.63
CA PHE A 146 -8.57 14.38 3.69
C PHE A 146 -8.27 13.79 5.07
N ASP A 147 -7.95 14.65 6.01
CA ASP A 147 -7.72 14.26 7.39
C ASP A 147 -8.96 13.60 7.98
N SER A 148 -8.75 12.48 8.64
CA SER A 148 -9.82 11.78 9.34
C SER A 148 -10.31 12.62 10.53
N SER A 149 -11.61 12.83 10.60
CA SER A 149 -12.25 13.37 11.80
C SER A 149 -12.31 12.35 12.96
N LEU A 150 -11.95 11.09 12.66
CA LEU A 150 -11.89 10.01 13.64
C LEU A 150 -10.47 9.87 14.16
N ASP A 151 -10.25 10.33 15.40
CA ASP A 151 -9.03 10.03 16.14
C ASP A 151 -9.21 8.70 16.88
N THR A 152 -8.37 7.72 16.54
CA THR A 152 -8.42 6.38 17.15
C THR A 152 -8.16 6.39 18.65
N GLU A 153 -7.38 7.36 19.17
CA GLU A 153 -7.15 7.49 20.60
C GLU A 153 -8.40 8.00 21.34
N THR A 154 -9.08 8.97 20.77
CA THR A 154 -10.33 9.51 21.33
C THR A 154 -11.45 8.47 21.24
N PHE A 155 -11.55 7.75 20.11
CA PHE A 155 -12.51 6.67 19.95
C PHE A 155 -12.40 5.58 21.01
N CYS A 156 -11.19 5.22 21.43
CA CYS A 156 -10.97 4.20 22.46
C CYS A 156 -11.25 4.70 23.89
N LYS A 157 -11.23 6.02 24.12
CA LYS A 157 -11.42 6.63 25.45
C LYS A 157 -12.85 7.06 25.75
N GLU A 158 -13.64 7.35 24.72
CA GLU A 158 -14.98 7.87 24.84
C GLU A 158 -16.03 6.84 24.38
N LYS A 159 -17.28 6.97 24.89
CA LYS A 159 -18.39 6.16 24.40
C LYS A 159 -18.82 6.67 23.03
N THR A 160 -18.27 6.05 21.98
CA THR A 160 -18.49 6.45 20.60
C THR A 160 -19.17 5.31 19.83
N ALA A 161 -20.08 5.66 18.93
CA ALA A 161 -20.68 4.74 17.96
C ALA A 161 -20.31 5.21 16.56
N ILE A 162 -19.80 4.30 15.73
CA ILE A 162 -19.48 4.56 14.32
C ILE A 162 -20.53 3.86 13.46
N PHE A 163 -21.18 4.63 12.59
CA PHE A 163 -22.13 4.13 11.62
C PHE A 163 -21.47 4.17 10.25
N ILE A 164 -21.23 2.98 9.66
CA ILE A 164 -20.67 2.84 8.32
C ILE A 164 -21.82 2.52 7.38
N VAL A 165 -22.13 3.45 6.48
CA VAL A 165 -23.15 3.27 5.45
C VAL A 165 -22.47 2.82 4.17
N LEU A 166 -22.87 1.66 3.67
CA LEU A 166 -22.36 1.07 2.43
C LEU A 166 -23.47 1.07 1.38
N PRO A 167 -23.12 1.28 0.09
CA PRO A 167 -24.10 1.15 -0.99
C PRO A 167 -24.54 -0.31 -1.13
N GLU A 168 -25.86 -0.54 -1.19
CA GLU A 168 -26.40 -1.88 -1.38
C GLU A 168 -26.12 -2.42 -2.81
N GLU A 169 -26.00 -1.51 -3.76
CA GLU A 169 -25.83 -1.83 -5.19
C GLU A 169 -24.38 -2.14 -5.56
N ASP A 170 -23.39 -1.74 -4.74
CA ASP A 170 -21.97 -1.88 -5.05
C ASP A 170 -21.21 -2.52 -3.89
N ASN A 171 -21.02 -3.83 -3.96
CA ASN A 171 -20.26 -4.59 -2.97
C ASN A 171 -18.74 -4.48 -3.17
N THR A 172 -18.26 -3.86 -4.26
CA THR A 172 -16.83 -3.72 -4.54
C THR A 172 -16.13 -2.87 -3.49
N LYS A 173 -16.86 -2.03 -2.76
CA LYS A 173 -16.34 -1.16 -1.70
C LYS A 173 -16.34 -1.79 -0.29
N TYR A 174 -16.89 -2.98 -0.12
CA TYR A 174 -17.01 -3.63 1.20
C TYR A 174 -15.66 -3.95 1.85
N PHE A 175 -14.61 -4.18 1.04
CA PHE A 175 -13.26 -4.38 1.56
C PHE A 175 -12.71 -3.13 2.29
N MET A 176 -13.25 -1.93 2.01
CA MET A 176 -12.88 -0.69 2.70
C MET A 176 -13.22 -0.76 4.20
N VAL A 177 -14.33 -1.42 4.54
CA VAL A 177 -14.68 -1.66 5.95
C VAL A 177 -13.63 -2.55 6.61
N SER A 178 -13.16 -3.57 5.90
CA SER A 178 -12.09 -4.43 6.40
C SER A 178 -10.80 -3.65 6.65
N LEU A 179 -10.44 -2.72 5.76
CA LEU A 179 -9.30 -1.83 5.94
C LEU A 179 -9.48 -0.92 7.16
N PHE A 180 -10.66 -0.34 7.32
CA PHE A 180 -10.98 0.52 8.45
C PHE A 180 -10.91 -0.24 9.80
N LEU A 181 -11.47 -1.45 9.86
CA LEU A 181 -11.47 -2.26 11.09
C LEU A 181 -10.10 -2.84 11.45
N GLN A 182 -9.13 -2.83 10.53
CA GLN A 182 -7.76 -3.30 10.76
C GLN A 182 -6.81 -2.21 11.30
N GLN A 183 -7.25 -0.95 11.31
CA GLN A 183 -6.47 0.17 11.85
C GLN A 183 -6.55 0.23 13.37
#